data_bc40761f3fee8b0e3a505ade558bea3f
#
_entry.id   bc40761f3fee8b0e3a505ade558bea3f
#
_cell.length_a   1.000
_cell.length_b   1.000
_cell.length_c   1.000
_cell.angle_alpha   90.00
_cell.angle_beta   90.00
_cell.angle_gamma   90.00
#
_symmetry.space_group_name_H-M   'P 1'
#
loop_
_entity.id
_entity.type
_entity.pdbx_description
1 polymer ?
#
loop_
_entity_poly.entity_id
_entity_poly.type
_entity_poly.pdbx_seq_one_letter_code
_entity_poly.pdbx_strand_id
1 'polypeptide(L)'
;AALSPRAGQVGVQEVERAIASLVEAGLSPQDAFDTYSTVSVHIRGSVVLQRLSEKNRASDAEGPSDFQEAVVIDPAVTPLLAEANRQGHRVGAADDANFEYGLNCILDHAERLIEKNTKSARHRASAKAR
;
A
#
# COMPACT_ATOMS: atom_id res chain seq x y z
N ALA A 1 17.61 18.29 7.67
CA ALA A 1 18.73 17.84 8.50
C ALA A 1 19.14 16.43 8.12
N ALA A 2 20.41 16.19 7.85
CA ALA A 2 20.93 14.87 7.57
C ALA A 2 20.87 14.00 8.85
N LEU A 3 20.35 12.78 8.73
CA LEU A 3 20.42 11.80 9.80
C LEU A 3 21.88 11.45 10.11
N SER A 4 22.20 11.25 11.38
CA SER A 4 23.53 10.77 11.75
C SER A 4 23.76 9.37 11.15
N PRO A 5 25.01 8.98 10.81
CA PRO A 5 25.31 7.65 10.30
C PRO A 5 24.78 6.52 11.20
N ARG A 6 24.76 6.75 12.52
CA ARG A 6 24.25 5.79 13.50
C ARG A 6 22.73 5.61 13.41
N ALA A 7 21.97 6.70 13.23
CA ALA A 7 20.52 6.64 13.04
C ALA A 7 20.14 5.93 11.73
N GLY A 8 20.89 6.19 10.66
CA GLY A 8 20.71 5.50 9.38
C GLY A 8 20.95 4.00 9.50
N GLN A 9 21.94 3.57 10.27
CA GLN A 9 22.25 2.16 10.47
C GLN A 9 21.18 1.44 11.30
N VAL A 10 20.59 2.08 12.30
CA VAL A 10 19.45 1.55 13.04
C VAL A 10 18.25 1.35 12.12
N GLY A 11 17.97 2.32 11.24
CA GLY A 11 16.92 2.22 10.25
C GLY A 11 17.10 1.02 9.30
N VAL A 12 18.31 0.79 8.82
CA VAL A 12 18.65 -0.36 7.97
C VAL A 12 18.42 -1.68 8.71
N GLN A 13 18.79 -1.76 9.98
CA GLN A 13 18.57 -2.97 10.80
C GLN A 13 17.08 -3.26 11.00
N GLU A 14 16.25 -2.24 11.18
CA GLU A 14 14.81 -2.41 11.29
C GLU A 14 14.18 -2.92 9.98
N VAL A 15 14.63 -2.43 8.85
CA VAL A 15 14.21 -2.93 7.53
C VAL A 15 14.59 -4.40 7.37
N GLU A 16 15.82 -4.76 7.71
CA GLU A 16 16.30 -6.15 7.67
C GLU A 16 15.44 -7.08 8.53
N ARG A 17 15.09 -6.68 9.75
CA ARG A 17 14.23 -7.46 10.63
C ARG A 17 12.83 -7.66 10.05
N ALA A 18 12.27 -6.62 9.46
CA ALA A 18 10.94 -6.69 8.85
C ALA A 18 10.94 -7.67 7.66
N ILE A 19 11.95 -7.60 6.79
CA ILE A 19 12.09 -8.51 5.66
C ILE A 19 12.32 -9.95 6.16
N ALA A 20 13.18 -10.15 7.17
CA ALA A 20 13.43 -11.46 7.77
C ALA A 20 12.15 -12.09 8.33
N SER A 21 11.29 -11.31 8.98
CA SER A 21 10.00 -11.77 9.48
C SER A 21 9.08 -12.27 8.36
N LEU A 22 9.08 -11.60 7.21
CA LEU A 22 8.31 -12.01 6.04
C LEU A 22 8.86 -13.31 5.42
N VAL A 23 10.17 -13.48 5.41
CA VAL A 23 10.80 -14.73 4.98
C VAL A 23 10.44 -15.88 5.93
N GLU A 24 10.47 -15.65 7.23
CA GLU A 24 10.05 -16.64 8.23
C GLU A 24 8.57 -17.03 8.07
N ALA A 25 7.73 -16.09 7.66
CA ALA A 25 6.33 -16.34 7.38
C ALA A 25 6.10 -17.21 6.13
N GLY A 26 7.10 -17.38 5.28
CA GLY A 26 7.03 -18.25 4.11
C GLY A 26 7.22 -17.58 2.74
N LEU A 27 7.56 -16.30 2.71
CA LEU A 27 7.91 -15.61 1.47
C LEU A 27 9.35 -15.92 1.05
N SER A 28 9.61 -15.95 -0.26
CA SER A 28 10.98 -15.90 -0.74
C SER A 28 11.64 -14.56 -0.35
N PRO A 29 12.99 -14.47 -0.27
CA PRO A 29 13.64 -13.19 0.00
C PRO A 29 13.24 -12.08 -0.98
N GLN A 30 13.07 -12.38 -2.25
CA GLN A 30 12.63 -11.41 -3.26
C GLN A 30 11.20 -10.94 -3.00
N ASP A 31 10.27 -11.88 -2.78
CA ASP A 31 8.88 -11.54 -2.51
C ASP A 31 8.72 -10.78 -1.19
N ALA A 32 9.52 -11.12 -0.17
CA ALA A 32 9.55 -10.41 1.10
C ALA A 32 10.01 -8.95 0.92
N PHE A 33 11.06 -8.74 0.14
CA PHE A 33 11.55 -7.40 -0.19
C PHE A 33 10.49 -6.60 -0.96
N ASP A 34 9.91 -7.18 -2.00
CA ASP A 34 8.89 -6.52 -2.82
C ASP A 34 7.63 -6.19 -2.00
N THR A 35 7.20 -7.09 -1.13
CA THR A 35 6.08 -6.85 -0.21
C THR A 35 6.37 -5.70 0.73
N TYR A 36 7.53 -5.71 1.40
CA TYR A 36 7.94 -4.63 2.29
C TYR A 36 8.01 -3.28 1.56
N SER A 37 8.63 -3.26 0.38
CA SER A 37 8.76 -2.04 -0.43
C SER A 37 7.41 -1.49 -0.84
N THR A 38 6.50 -2.36 -1.28
CA THR A 38 5.15 -1.94 -1.71
C THR A 38 4.34 -1.38 -0.54
N VAL A 39 4.38 -2.02 0.62
CA VAL A 39 3.72 -1.50 1.83
C VAL A 39 4.30 -0.13 2.20
N SER A 40 5.62 0.01 2.17
CA SER A 40 6.30 1.28 2.50
C SER A 40 5.88 2.41 1.56
N VAL A 41 5.82 2.16 0.26
CA VAL A 41 5.35 3.14 -0.74
C VAL A 41 3.89 3.49 -0.52
N HIS A 42 3.05 2.50 -0.24
CA HIS A 42 1.62 2.71 0.05
C HIS A 42 1.40 3.61 1.27
N ILE A 43 2.10 3.34 2.37
CA ILE A 43 2.04 4.15 3.59
C ILE A 43 2.51 5.58 3.32
N ARG A 44 3.69 5.74 2.73
CA ARG A 44 4.28 7.07 2.45
C ARG A 44 3.42 7.87 1.49
N GLY A 45 2.93 7.26 0.43
CA GLY A 45 2.05 7.91 -0.53
C GLY A 45 0.76 8.40 0.13
N SER A 46 0.14 7.58 0.95
CA SER A 46 -1.07 7.94 1.70
C SER A 46 -0.83 9.12 2.65
N VAL A 47 0.28 9.11 3.38
CA VAL A 47 0.64 10.21 4.30
C VAL A 47 0.89 11.51 3.53
N VAL A 48 1.61 11.45 2.41
CA VAL A 48 1.91 12.64 1.59
C VAL A 48 0.61 13.23 1.03
N LEU A 49 -0.27 12.41 0.46
CA LEU A 49 -1.55 12.88 -0.08
C LEU A 49 -2.45 13.47 1.00
N GLN A 50 -2.49 12.85 2.18
CA GLN A 50 -3.25 13.38 3.30
C GLN A 50 -2.74 14.76 3.73
N ARG A 51 -1.43 14.91 3.88
CA ARG A 51 -0.82 16.19 4.24
C ARG A 51 -1.06 17.29 3.20
N LEU A 52 -1.00 16.94 1.91
CA LEU A 52 -1.32 17.89 0.83
C LEU A 52 -2.77 18.34 0.91
N SER A 53 -3.71 17.44 1.14
CA SER A 53 -5.12 17.76 1.30
C SER A 53 -5.36 18.69 2.50
N GLU A 54 -4.73 18.40 3.64
CA GLU A 54 -4.81 19.23 4.85
C GLU A 54 -4.23 20.62 4.62
N LYS A 55 -3.08 20.71 3.96
CA LYS A 55 -2.43 21.98 3.62
C LYS A 55 -3.31 22.84 2.69
N ASN A 56 -3.92 22.22 1.69
CA ASN A 56 -4.80 22.93 0.75
C ASN A 56 -6.05 23.49 1.47
N ARG A 57 -6.63 22.73 2.40
CA ARG A 57 -7.75 23.21 3.20
C ARG A 57 -7.37 24.35 4.15
N ALA A 58 -6.22 24.25 4.80
CA ALA A 58 -5.75 25.24 5.79
C ALA A 58 -5.32 26.57 5.17
N SER A 59 -4.87 26.56 3.92
CA SER A 59 -4.34 27.74 3.24
C SER A 59 -5.39 28.57 2.53
N ASP A 60 -6.69 28.23 2.57
CA ASP A 60 -7.76 28.81 1.75
C ASP A 60 -7.34 28.90 0.27
N ALA A 61 -6.45 28.00 -0.16
CA ALA A 61 -5.96 27.95 -1.51
C ALA A 61 -7.15 27.73 -2.46
N GLU A 62 -7.29 28.60 -3.46
CA GLU A 62 -8.24 28.39 -4.55
C GLU A 62 -7.82 27.11 -5.28
N GLY A 63 -8.59 26.05 -5.11
CA GLY A 63 -8.38 24.82 -5.84
C GLY A 63 -8.85 23.59 -5.09
N PRO A 64 -9.27 22.57 -5.84
CA PRO A 64 -9.77 21.32 -5.29
C PRO A 64 -8.65 20.50 -4.65
N SER A 65 -8.99 19.80 -3.55
CA SER A 65 -8.03 18.96 -2.82
C SER A 65 -7.83 17.58 -3.42
N ASP A 66 -8.73 17.14 -4.29
CA ASP A 66 -8.65 15.88 -4.98
C ASP A 66 -9.23 15.96 -6.40
N PHE A 67 -9.12 14.86 -7.15
CA PHE A 67 -9.58 14.78 -8.53
C PHE A 67 -11.08 15.09 -8.69
N GLN A 68 -11.92 14.63 -7.79
CA GLN A 68 -13.38 14.80 -7.89
C GLN A 68 -13.82 16.22 -7.56
N GLU A 69 -13.08 16.94 -6.74
CA GLU A 69 -13.31 18.36 -6.51
C GLU A 69 -12.91 19.23 -7.71
N ALA A 70 -11.90 18.75 -8.49
CA ALA A 70 -11.39 19.44 -9.68
C ALA A 70 -12.33 19.36 -10.87
N VAL A 71 -13.26 18.40 -10.90
CA VAL A 71 -14.02 18.05 -12.10
C VAL A 71 -15.52 18.10 -11.80
N VAL A 72 -16.26 18.75 -12.70
CA VAL A 72 -17.72 18.70 -12.69
C VAL A 72 -18.15 17.31 -13.20
N ILE A 73 -18.81 16.54 -12.36
CA ILE A 73 -19.30 15.20 -12.70
C ILE A 73 -20.69 15.28 -13.28
N ASP A 74 -20.83 14.99 -14.58
CA ASP A 74 -22.11 14.91 -15.27
C ASP A 74 -22.56 13.44 -15.31
N PRO A 75 -23.69 13.08 -14.64
CA PRO A 75 -24.19 11.69 -14.64
C PRO A 75 -24.48 11.13 -16.03
N ALA A 76 -24.79 11.98 -17.02
CA ALA A 76 -25.05 11.55 -18.38
C ALA A 76 -23.78 11.11 -19.11
N VAL A 77 -22.63 11.67 -18.73
CA VAL A 77 -21.32 11.40 -19.37
C VAL A 77 -20.50 10.39 -18.57
N THR A 78 -20.51 10.52 -17.23
CA THR A 78 -19.71 9.69 -16.32
C THR A 78 -20.59 9.09 -15.22
N PRO A 79 -21.48 8.14 -15.56
CA PRO A 79 -22.45 7.60 -14.61
C PRO A 79 -21.81 6.84 -13.43
N LEU A 80 -20.70 6.15 -13.64
CA LEU A 80 -20.01 5.42 -12.57
C LEU A 80 -19.36 6.36 -11.56
N LEU A 81 -18.74 7.45 -12.01
CA LEU A 81 -18.17 8.46 -11.13
C LEU A 81 -19.26 9.19 -10.36
N ALA A 82 -20.38 9.49 -11.02
CA ALA A 82 -21.52 10.12 -10.36
C ALA A 82 -22.09 9.23 -9.24
N GLU A 83 -22.21 7.93 -9.50
CA GLU A 83 -22.67 6.96 -8.50
C GLU A 83 -21.69 6.86 -7.33
N ALA A 84 -20.39 6.72 -7.61
CA ALA A 84 -19.34 6.66 -6.59
C ALA A 84 -19.34 7.92 -5.72
N ASN A 85 -19.45 9.08 -6.34
CA ASN A 85 -19.51 10.37 -5.63
C ASN A 85 -20.75 10.47 -4.74
N ARG A 86 -21.91 10.02 -5.22
CA ARG A 86 -23.15 9.98 -4.44
C ARG A 86 -23.02 9.07 -3.21
N GLN A 87 -22.27 7.98 -3.31
CA GLN A 87 -21.98 7.07 -2.20
C GLN A 87 -20.84 7.57 -1.29
N GLY A 88 -20.29 8.76 -1.54
CA GLY A 88 -19.22 9.35 -0.75
C GLY A 88 -17.82 8.85 -1.09
N HIS A 89 -17.65 8.09 -2.18
CA HIS A 89 -16.34 7.66 -2.64
C HIS A 89 -15.66 8.75 -3.47
N ARG A 90 -14.36 8.91 -3.27
CA ARG A 90 -13.54 9.87 -4.00
C ARG A 90 -12.34 9.19 -4.63
N VAL A 91 -12.15 9.41 -5.92
CA VAL A 91 -10.99 8.87 -6.65
C VAL A 91 -9.70 9.52 -6.12
N GLY A 92 -8.75 8.68 -5.73
CA GLY A 92 -7.45 9.15 -5.25
C GLY A 92 -7.46 9.82 -3.87
N ALA A 93 -8.57 9.73 -3.13
CA ALA A 93 -8.62 10.25 -1.77
C ALA A 93 -7.73 9.43 -0.83
N ALA A 94 -6.94 10.12 -0.02
CA ALA A 94 -6.12 9.49 1.01
C ALA A 94 -6.93 9.37 2.31
N ASP A 95 -7.97 8.55 2.28
CA ASP A 95 -8.80 8.23 3.44
C ASP A 95 -8.50 6.82 3.95
N ASP A 96 -9.02 6.50 5.14
CA ASP A 96 -8.78 5.22 5.80
C ASP A 96 -9.30 4.03 4.98
N ALA A 97 -10.44 4.19 4.30
CA ALA A 97 -11.04 3.13 3.50
C ALA A 97 -10.16 2.78 2.30
N ASN A 98 -9.64 3.77 1.58
CA ASN A 98 -8.71 3.55 0.47
C ASN A 98 -7.37 3.00 0.94
N PHE A 99 -6.88 3.47 2.08
CA PHE A 99 -5.65 2.95 2.69
C PHE A 99 -5.79 1.46 3.03
N GLU A 100 -6.85 1.08 3.73
CA GLU A 100 -7.12 -0.31 4.11
C GLU A 100 -7.34 -1.21 2.90
N TYR A 101 -8.05 -0.74 1.89
CA TYR A 101 -8.27 -1.49 0.66
C TYR A 101 -6.93 -1.86 0.00
N GLY A 102 -6.04 -0.87 -0.18
CA GLY A 102 -4.72 -1.09 -0.77
C GLY A 102 -3.84 -2.00 0.07
N LEU A 103 -3.83 -1.80 1.39
CA LEU A 103 -3.07 -2.65 2.30
C LEU A 103 -3.56 -4.11 2.24
N ASN A 104 -4.85 -4.33 2.24
CA ASN A 104 -5.44 -5.67 2.13
C ASN A 104 -5.09 -6.35 0.81
N CYS A 105 -5.05 -5.61 -0.30
CA CYS A 105 -4.60 -6.14 -1.59
C CYS A 105 -3.14 -6.66 -1.52
N ILE A 106 -2.26 -5.91 -0.87
CA ILE A 106 -0.85 -6.29 -0.72
C ILE A 106 -0.74 -7.53 0.17
N LEU A 107 -1.42 -7.55 1.31
CA LEU A 107 -1.40 -8.67 2.26
C LEU A 107 -2.02 -9.93 1.68
N ASP A 108 -3.12 -9.83 0.95
CA ASP A 108 -3.76 -10.97 0.29
C ASP A 108 -2.85 -11.58 -0.77
N HIS A 109 -2.12 -10.76 -1.52
CA HIS A 109 -1.13 -11.24 -2.47
C HIS A 109 0.01 -11.97 -1.77
N ALA A 110 0.54 -11.43 -0.68
CA ALA A 110 1.57 -12.07 0.12
C ALA A 110 1.11 -13.44 0.66
N GLU A 111 -0.11 -13.52 1.18
CA GLU A 111 -0.70 -14.79 1.65
C GLU A 111 -0.77 -15.84 0.54
N ARG A 112 -1.17 -15.45 -0.66
CA ARG A 112 -1.21 -16.36 -1.82
C ARG A 112 0.17 -16.89 -2.19
N LEU A 113 1.20 -16.04 -2.11
CA LEU A 113 2.59 -16.47 -2.35
C LEU A 113 3.06 -17.46 -1.27
N ILE A 114 2.74 -17.22 -0.01
CA ILE A 114 3.06 -18.13 1.10
C ILE A 114 2.39 -19.49 0.89
N GLU A 115 1.11 -19.52 0.55
CA GLU A 115 0.38 -20.75 0.27
C GLU A 115 0.99 -21.54 -0.89
N LYS A 116 1.33 -20.85 -1.98
CA LYS A 116 2.00 -21.44 -3.14
C LYS A 116 3.33 -22.07 -2.73
N ASN A 117 4.15 -21.36 -1.96
CA ASN A 117 5.45 -21.85 -1.49
C ASN A 117 5.30 -23.05 -0.56
N THR A 118 4.30 -23.05 0.30
CA THR A 118 3.99 -24.18 1.20
C THR A 118 3.58 -25.42 0.42
N LYS A 119 2.70 -25.28 -0.57
CA LYS A 119 2.29 -26.38 -1.45
C LYS A 119 3.49 -26.95 -2.22
N SER A 120 4.34 -26.10 -2.77
CA SER A 120 5.54 -26.52 -3.50
C SER A 120 6.52 -27.27 -2.61
N ALA A 121 6.72 -26.81 -1.37
CA ALA A 121 7.59 -27.49 -0.39
C ALA A 121 7.05 -28.87 -0.01
N ARG A 122 5.74 -29.00 0.21
CA ARG A 122 5.06 -30.27 0.49
C ARG A 122 5.19 -31.25 -0.68
N HIS A 123 5.01 -30.76 -1.89
CA HIS A 123 5.14 -31.57 -3.11
C HIS A 123 6.57 -32.12 -3.29
N ARG A 124 7.58 -31.27 -3.09
CA ARG A 124 9.00 -31.69 -3.14
C ARG A 124 9.34 -32.71 -2.05
N ALA A 125 8.87 -32.52 -0.83
CA ALA A 125 9.06 -33.46 0.27
C ALA A 125 8.40 -34.82 -0.02
N SER A 126 7.18 -34.82 -0.57
CA SER A 126 6.49 -36.03 -0.98
C SER A 126 7.21 -36.78 -2.12
N ALA A 127 7.75 -36.08 -3.10
CA ALA A 127 8.53 -36.66 -4.20
C ALA A 127 9.84 -37.29 -3.72
N LYS A 128 10.52 -36.69 -2.73
CA LYS A 128 11.74 -37.26 -2.12
C LYS A 128 11.49 -38.52 -1.26
N ALA A 129 10.30 -38.64 -0.70
CA ALA A 129 9.92 -39.80 0.14
C ALA A 129 9.56 -41.03 -0.72
N ARG A 130 9.44 -40.91 -2.02
CA ARG A 130 9.21 -41.99 -3.00
C ARG A 130 10.51 -42.43 -3.66
#